data_73efc0983176ae89e8cda602fff9dae6
#
_entry.id   73efc0983176ae89e8cda602fff9dae6
#
_cell.length_a   1.000
_cell.length_b   1.000
_cell.length_c   1.000
_cell.angle_alpha   90.00
_cell.angle_beta   90.00
_cell.angle_gamma   90.00
#
_symmetry.space_group_name_H-M   'P 1'
#
loop_
_entity.id
_entity.type
_entity.pdbx_description
1 polymer ?
#
loop_
_entity_poly.entity_id
_entity_poly.type
_entity_poly.pdbx_seq_one_letter_code
_entity_poly.pdbx_strand_id
1 'polypeptide(L)'
;FKLRLSFKKNKLSKLEEKVAAVKKQGRRNLELYVSNKFRANTPTNLNMGRWDAKYDESGNIIEYKQQTQLGSACFVIPVEDTFGDDVSDLEDGILEAWVVQQLVHKGGGGTGFSFQRLRPKGSLIGYNPAVDGMNSISWDGRRGVSSGYESFLHDFFNQATEAVKQGNSRRGANMGIQRVDHMDFLDHLYAKFGDRDRSEWRMKNFNLSLAVTDEFMEAALGGK
;
A
#
# COMPACT_ATOMS: atom_id res chain seq x y z
N PHE A 1 38.20 32.85 2.61
CA PHE A 1 37.16 33.42 3.52
C PHE A 1 35.95 33.97 2.74
N LYS A 2 36.19 34.71 1.63
CA LYS A 2 35.11 35.27 0.77
C LYS A 2 34.22 34.18 0.10
N LEU A 3 34.80 33.07 -0.34
CA LEU A 3 34.04 31.98 -0.96
C LEU A 3 33.08 31.26 0.04
N ARG A 4 33.49 31.08 1.29
CA ARG A 4 32.65 30.48 2.33
C ARG A 4 31.44 31.35 2.71
N LEU A 5 31.58 32.67 2.64
CA LEU A 5 30.50 33.63 2.90
C LEU A 5 29.48 33.68 1.74
N SER A 6 29.96 33.55 0.50
CA SER A 6 29.10 33.48 -0.70
C SER A 6 28.25 32.21 -0.71
N PHE A 7 28.80 31.04 -0.37
CA PHE A 7 28.05 29.77 -0.24
C PHE A 7 27.02 29.82 0.87
N LYS A 8 27.31 30.48 2.00
CA LYS A 8 26.32 30.66 3.08
C LYS A 8 25.16 31.57 2.67
N LYS A 9 25.46 32.68 1.98
CA LYS A 9 24.42 33.61 1.46
C LYS A 9 23.49 32.93 0.47
N ASN A 10 24.02 32.17 -0.51
CA ASN A 10 23.20 31.43 -1.47
C ASN A 10 22.32 30.33 -0.83
N LYS A 11 22.80 29.71 0.25
CA LYS A 11 22.01 28.72 0.98
C LYS A 11 20.89 29.36 1.80
N LEU A 12 21.14 30.57 2.35
CA LEU A 12 20.13 31.31 3.11
C LEU A 12 19.02 31.84 2.19
N SER A 13 19.36 32.46 1.06
CA SER A 13 18.36 32.97 0.10
C SER A 13 17.45 31.85 -0.44
N LYS A 14 18.02 30.70 -0.80
CA LYS A 14 17.23 29.53 -1.21
C LYS A 14 16.32 28.99 -0.10
N LEU A 15 16.74 29.11 1.16
CA LEU A 15 15.91 28.72 2.29
C LEU A 15 14.75 29.71 2.48
N GLU A 16 15.03 31.01 2.40
CA GLU A 16 14.02 32.07 2.50
C GLU A 16 12.97 31.96 1.39
N GLU A 17 13.38 31.69 0.15
CA GLU A 17 12.47 31.44 -0.97
C GLU A 17 11.57 30.20 -0.71
N LYS A 18 12.15 29.11 -0.21
CA LYS A 18 11.39 27.90 0.15
C LYS A 18 10.38 28.19 1.27
N VAL A 19 10.80 28.91 2.30
CA VAL A 19 9.93 29.29 3.41
C VAL A 19 8.79 30.21 2.93
N ALA A 20 9.08 31.17 2.04
CA ALA A 20 8.06 32.02 1.45
C ALA A 20 7.05 31.23 0.61
N ALA A 21 7.52 30.27 -0.21
CA ALA A 21 6.67 29.40 -1.00
C ALA A 21 5.73 28.53 -0.11
N VAL A 22 6.29 27.95 0.96
CA VAL A 22 5.51 27.16 1.94
C VAL A 22 4.46 28.03 2.64
N LYS A 23 4.82 29.24 3.06
CA LYS A 23 3.87 30.18 3.68
C LYS A 23 2.75 30.59 2.71
N LYS A 24 3.10 30.86 1.44
CA LYS A 24 2.11 31.19 0.40
C LYS A 24 1.14 30.03 0.16
N GLN A 25 1.66 28.81 0.03
CA GLN A 25 0.83 27.62 -0.13
C GLN A 25 -0.05 27.35 1.09
N GLY A 26 0.49 27.54 2.30
CA GLY A 26 -0.27 27.39 3.56
C GLY A 26 -1.43 28.37 3.65
N ARG A 27 -1.25 29.63 3.27
CA ARG A 27 -2.35 30.61 3.22
C ARG A 27 -3.43 30.21 2.23
N ARG A 28 -3.05 29.79 1.03
CA ARG A 28 -4.00 29.32 0.02
C ARG A 28 -4.78 28.10 0.49
N ASN A 29 -4.14 27.15 1.13
CA ASN A 29 -4.80 25.98 1.68
C ASN A 29 -5.78 26.38 2.80
N LEU A 30 -5.40 27.33 3.67
CA LEU A 30 -6.27 27.85 4.71
C LEU A 30 -7.50 28.54 4.13
N GLU A 31 -7.36 29.39 3.11
CA GLU A 31 -8.48 30.04 2.43
C GLU A 31 -9.46 29.01 1.83
N LEU A 32 -8.94 27.95 1.18
CA LEU A 32 -9.75 26.88 0.63
C LEU A 32 -10.47 26.08 1.74
N TYR A 33 -9.80 25.87 2.86
CA TYR A 33 -10.34 25.15 4.02
C TYR A 33 -11.47 25.95 4.69
N VAL A 34 -11.23 27.23 4.96
CA VAL A 34 -12.23 28.13 5.59
C VAL A 34 -13.44 28.34 4.68
N SER A 35 -13.24 28.42 3.36
CA SER A 35 -14.33 28.55 2.38
C SER A 35 -15.05 27.22 2.06
N ASN A 36 -14.74 26.13 2.75
CA ASN A 36 -15.30 24.79 2.51
C ASN A 36 -15.06 24.22 1.08
N LYS A 37 -14.10 24.77 0.36
CA LYS A 37 -13.74 24.30 -1.00
C LYS A 37 -12.75 23.14 -1.00
N PHE A 38 -12.08 22.90 0.12
CA PHE A 38 -11.12 21.83 0.31
C PHE A 38 -11.14 21.34 1.75
N ARG A 39 -11.05 20.03 1.94
CA ARG A 39 -10.79 19.42 3.24
C ARG A 39 -9.70 18.37 3.07
N ALA A 40 -8.63 18.51 3.84
CA ALA A 40 -7.61 17.49 3.92
C ALA A 40 -8.16 16.23 4.61
N ASN A 41 -7.61 15.06 4.24
CA ASN A 41 -7.95 13.82 4.93
C ASN A 41 -7.44 13.83 6.38
N THR A 42 -7.98 12.95 7.19
CA THR A 42 -7.68 12.88 8.62
C THR A 42 -6.18 12.73 8.93
N PRO A 43 -5.40 11.85 8.27
CA PRO A 43 -3.96 11.74 8.54
C PRO A 43 -3.20 13.03 8.21
N THR A 44 -3.56 13.74 7.15
CA THR A 44 -2.94 15.02 6.83
C THR A 44 -3.16 16.03 7.97
N ASN A 45 -4.38 16.12 8.48
CA ASN A 45 -4.70 17.04 9.55
C ASN A 45 -4.05 16.66 10.89
N LEU A 46 -3.93 15.37 11.18
CA LEU A 46 -3.43 14.89 12.47
C LEU A 46 -1.89 14.80 12.52
N ASN A 47 -1.26 14.45 11.41
CA ASN A 47 0.13 14.02 11.42
C ASN A 47 1.09 15.06 10.79
N MET A 48 0.62 15.85 9.82
CA MET A 48 1.52 16.80 9.16
C MET A 48 1.94 17.93 10.09
N GLY A 49 3.26 18.11 10.20
CA GLY A 49 3.86 19.15 11.01
C GLY A 49 3.80 18.90 12.52
N ARG A 50 3.41 17.72 12.94
CA ARG A 50 3.33 17.37 14.35
C ARG A 50 4.72 16.97 14.87
N TRP A 51 5.05 17.53 16.02
CA TRP A 51 6.26 17.21 16.78
C TRP A 51 5.86 16.70 18.15
N ASP A 52 6.46 15.62 18.59
CA ASP A 52 6.32 15.13 19.93
C ASP A 52 7.43 15.71 20.81
N ALA A 53 7.05 16.23 21.97
CA ALA A 53 8.01 16.66 22.95
C ALA A 53 8.38 15.47 23.83
N LYS A 54 9.67 15.24 24.04
CA LYS A 54 10.21 14.30 25.01
C LYS A 54 10.55 15.06 26.29
N TYR A 55 10.11 14.56 27.39
CA TYR A 55 10.27 15.19 28.70
C TYR A 55 11.26 14.43 29.56
N ASP A 56 11.99 15.15 30.43
CA ASP A 56 12.77 14.55 31.49
C ASP A 56 11.88 14.17 32.70
N GLU A 57 12.49 13.59 33.74
CA GLU A 57 11.78 13.18 34.96
C GLU A 57 11.19 14.38 35.74
N SER A 58 11.66 15.58 35.47
CA SER A 58 11.20 16.85 36.07
C SER A 58 10.11 17.53 35.24
N GLY A 59 9.73 16.96 34.08
CA GLY A 59 8.72 17.50 33.19
C GLY A 59 9.20 18.60 32.23
N ASN A 60 10.52 18.82 32.11
CA ASN A 60 11.09 19.75 31.13
C ASN A 60 11.24 19.08 29.76
N ILE A 61 11.03 19.84 28.70
CA ILE A 61 11.23 19.34 27.33
C ILE A 61 12.73 19.23 27.06
N ILE A 62 13.19 18.02 26.77
CA ILE A 62 14.61 17.73 26.42
C ILE A 62 14.83 17.58 24.92
N GLU A 63 13.79 17.22 24.17
CA GLU A 63 13.91 16.99 22.73
C GLU A 63 12.54 17.15 22.05
N TYR A 64 12.54 17.70 20.83
CA TYR A 64 11.41 17.61 19.90
C TYR A 64 11.72 16.61 18.82
N LYS A 65 10.89 15.59 18.68
CA LYS A 65 10.99 14.59 17.62
C LYS A 65 9.81 14.73 16.66
N GLN A 66 10.13 14.85 15.39
CA GLN A 66 9.10 14.84 14.36
C GLN A 66 8.40 13.49 14.33
N GLN A 67 7.08 13.47 14.31
CA GLN A 67 6.33 12.24 14.14
C GLN A 67 6.60 11.62 12.78
N THR A 68 6.78 10.30 12.75
CA THR A 68 7.05 9.51 11.55
C THR A 68 5.78 8.99 10.88
N GLN A 69 4.61 9.45 11.32
CA GLN A 69 3.35 9.00 10.73
C GLN A 69 3.08 9.67 9.38
N LEU A 70 2.45 8.92 8.49
CA LEU A 70 2.16 9.36 7.14
C LEU A 70 1.09 10.47 7.13
N GLY A 71 1.28 11.45 6.25
CA GLY A 71 0.31 12.52 6.01
C GLY A 71 -0.81 12.13 5.03
N SER A 72 -0.71 10.97 4.37
CA SER A 72 -1.73 10.43 3.46
C SER A 72 -2.43 9.23 4.10
N ALA A 73 -3.71 9.06 3.75
CA ALA A 73 -4.53 7.99 4.30
C ALA A 73 -4.36 6.66 3.56
N CYS A 74 -4.20 6.72 2.22
CA CYS A 74 -4.26 5.54 1.37
C CYS A 74 -3.17 5.59 0.30
N PHE A 75 -2.62 4.41 0.00
CA PHE A 75 -1.55 4.22 -0.97
C PHE A 75 -1.92 3.06 -1.87
N VAL A 76 -1.76 3.24 -3.17
CA VAL A 76 -1.88 2.16 -4.15
C VAL A 76 -0.50 1.57 -4.35
N ILE A 77 -0.39 0.26 -4.20
CA ILE A 77 0.86 -0.48 -4.31
C ILE A 77 0.72 -1.42 -5.51
N PRO A 78 1.62 -1.34 -6.50
CA PRO A 78 1.65 -2.27 -7.61
C PRO A 78 1.98 -3.69 -7.11
N VAL A 79 1.47 -4.70 -7.81
CA VAL A 79 1.78 -6.10 -7.54
C VAL A 79 1.96 -6.79 -8.89
N GLU A 80 3.20 -7.11 -9.22
CA GLU A 80 3.55 -7.89 -10.40
C GLU A 80 3.61 -9.39 -10.06
N ASP A 81 3.47 -10.24 -11.09
CA ASP A 81 3.43 -11.70 -10.94
C ASP A 81 4.83 -12.32 -10.77
N THR A 82 5.56 -11.81 -9.79
CA THR A 82 6.89 -12.29 -9.40
C THR A 82 7.09 -12.15 -7.89
N PHE A 83 7.97 -12.95 -7.32
CA PHE A 83 8.47 -12.70 -5.97
C PHE A 83 9.63 -11.70 -5.93
N GLY A 84 10.25 -11.42 -7.08
CA GLY A 84 11.51 -10.73 -7.24
C GLY A 84 12.62 -11.72 -7.61
N ASP A 85 13.65 -11.24 -8.30
CA ASP A 85 14.74 -12.10 -8.77
C ASP A 85 15.76 -12.41 -7.68
N ASP A 86 16.01 -11.44 -6.80
CA ASP A 86 16.82 -11.62 -5.59
C ASP A 86 16.43 -10.59 -4.50
N VAL A 87 17.10 -10.62 -3.35
CA VAL A 87 16.83 -9.74 -2.21
C VAL A 87 17.11 -8.27 -2.53
N SER A 88 17.94 -7.97 -3.51
CA SER A 88 18.28 -6.62 -3.94
C SER A 88 17.37 -6.09 -5.04
N ASP A 89 16.58 -6.95 -5.66
CA ASP A 89 15.73 -6.64 -6.81
C ASP A 89 14.35 -7.32 -6.66
N LEU A 90 13.47 -6.66 -5.92
CA LEU A 90 12.11 -7.13 -5.67
C LEU A 90 11.08 -6.59 -6.68
N GLU A 91 11.44 -5.58 -7.46
CA GLU A 91 10.77 -4.92 -8.59
C GLU A 91 9.23 -5.03 -8.63
N ASP A 92 8.54 -4.26 -7.79
CA ASP A 92 7.06 -4.22 -7.72
C ASP A 92 6.40 -5.62 -7.51
N GLY A 93 7.20 -6.62 -7.15
CA GLY A 93 6.74 -7.98 -6.94
C GLY A 93 5.94 -8.17 -5.65
N ILE A 94 5.50 -9.40 -5.42
CA ILE A 94 4.66 -9.78 -4.27
C ILE A 94 5.36 -9.47 -2.94
N LEU A 95 6.68 -9.76 -2.84
CA LEU A 95 7.44 -9.52 -1.60
C LEU A 95 7.63 -8.03 -1.34
N GLU A 96 7.95 -7.23 -2.37
CA GLU A 96 8.06 -5.79 -2.21
C GLU A 96 6.73 -5.17 -1.79
N ALA A 97 5.64 -5.52 -2.47
CA ALA A 97 4.30 -5.07 -2.13
C ALA A 97 3.95 -5.38 -0.67
N TRP A 98 4.33 -6.57 -0.19
CA TRP A 98 4.13 -6.97 1.19
C TRP A 98 4.97 -6.15 2.17
N VAL A 99 6.25 -5.91 1.90
CA VAL A 99 7.13 -5.07 2.73
C VAL A 99 6.60 -3.64 2.79
N VAL A 100 6.26 -3.06 1.62
CA VAL A 100 5.72 -1.70 1.53
C VAL A 100 4.40 -1.58 2.29
N GLN A 101 3.53 -2.58 2.21
CA GLN A 101 2.30 -2.65 3.02
C GLN A 101 2.60 -2.48 4.52
N GLN A 102 3.57 -3.24 5.03
CA GLN A 102 3.92 -3.19 6.46
C GLN A 102 4.44 -1.81 6.88
N LEU A 103 5.27 -1.19 6.05
CA LEU A 103 5.79 0.16 6.29
C LEU A 103 4.68 1.22 6.26
N VAL A 104 3.76 1.12 5.30
CA VAL A 104 2.60 2.01 5.21
C VAL A 104 1.69 1.84 6.41
N HIS A 105 1.38 0.61 6.80
CA HIS A 105 0.56 0.34 7.99
C HIS A 105 1.24 0.83 9.27
N LYS A 106 2.54 0.61 9.44
CA LYS A 106 3.31 1.16 10.57
C LYS A 106 3.20 2.68 10.63
N GLY A 107 3.18 3.35 9.47
CA GLY A 107 3.02 4.80 9.36
C GLY A 107 1.58 5.30 9.47
N GLY A 108 0.59 4.43 9.68
CA GLY A 108 -0.82 4.80 9.86
C GLY A 108 -1.62 4.93 8.56
N GLY A 109 -1.07 4.52 7.41
CA GLY A 109 -1.74 4.49 6.12
C GLY A 109 -2.53 3.20 5.89
N GLY A 110 -3.44 3.23 4.94
CA GLY A 110 -4.08 2.06 4.33
C GLY A 110 -3.49 1.78 2.96
N THR A 111 -3.64 0.56 2.48
CA THR A 111 -3.09 0.11 1.20
C THR A 111 -4.17 -0.41 0.26
N GLY A 112 -3.93 -0.27 -1.04
CA GLY A 112 -4.78 -0.82 -2.09
C GLY A 112 -3.93 -1.57 -3.11
N PHE A 113 -4.40 -2.73 -3.53
CA PHE A 113 -3.72 -3.62 -4.45
C PHE A 113 -4.63 -4.01 -5.62
N SER A 114 -4.04 -4.12 -6.81
CA SER A 114 -4.67 -4.79 -7.95
C SER A 114 -3.99 -6.12 -8.18
N PHE A 115 -4.72 -7.20 -7.97
CA PHE A 115 -4.21 -8.57 -8.13
C PHE A 115 -4.46 -9.15 -9.52
N GLN A 116 -4.96 -8.35 -10.44
CA GLN A 116 -5.35 -8.77 -11.79
C GLN A 116 -4.20 -9.34 -12.63
N ARG A 117 -2.95 -9.00 -12.28
CA ARG A 117 -1.76 -9.47 -12.98
C ARG A 117 -1.20 -10.77 -12.45
N LEU A 118 -1.61 -11.18 -11.26
CA LEU A 118 -1.16 -12.44 -10.68
C LEU A 118 -1.73 -13.61 -11.47
N ARG A 119 -0.89 -14.61 -11.73
CA ARG A 119 -1.31 -15.84 -12.41
C ARG A 119 -2.32 -16.60 -11.57
N PRO A 120 -3.30 -17.25 -12.22
CA PRO A 120 -4.30 -18.00 -11.49
C PRO A 120 -3.74 -19.27 -10.84
N LYS A 121 -4.51 -19.80 -9.91
CA LYS A 121 -4.22 -21.06 -9.25
C LYS A 121 -4.01 -22.19 -10.24
N GLY A 122 -2.97 -22.98 -10.00
CA GLY A 122 -2.61 -24.11 -10.88
C GLY A 122 -1.75 -23.73 -12.08
N SER A 123 -1.50 -22.44 -12.34
CA SER A 123 -0.56 -22.02 -13.37
C SER A 123 0.86 -22.47 -13.04
N LEU A 124 1.62 -22.83 -14.07
CA LEU A 124 3.00 -23.27 -13.89
C LEU A 124 3.90 -22.11 -13.41
N ILE A 125 4.69 -22.37 -12.39
CA ILE A 125 5.69 -21.42 -11.89
C ILE A 125 6.95 -21.53 -12.73
N GLY A 126 7.59 -20.38 -13.02
CA GLY A 126 8.84 -20.31 -13.78
C GLY A 126 8.71 -20.64 -15.27
N TYR A 127 7.47 -20.70 -15.81
CA TYR A 127 7.25 -20.85 -17.23
C TYR A 127 7.34 -19.48 -17.91
N ASN A 128 8.40 -19.27 -18.66
CA ASN A 128 8.50 -18.18 -19.62
C ASN A 128 8.48 -18.80 -21.03
N PRO A 129 7.38 -18.65 -21.78
CA PRO A 129 7.28 -19.23 -23.13
C PRO A 129 8.32 -18.65 -24.11
N ALA A 130 8.90 -17.49 -23.80
CA ALA A 130 9.90 -16.84 -24.64
C ALA A 130 11.34 -17.31 -24.36
N VAL A 131 11.61 -17.97 -23.24
CA VAL A 131 12.97 -18.29 -22.76
C VAL A 131 13.18 -19.79 -22.57
N ASP A 132 12.39 -20.63 -23.20
CA ASP A 132 12.56 -22.09 -23.08
C ASP A 132 12.25 -22.67 -21.69
N GLY A 133 11.14 -23.33 -21.57
CA GLY A 133 10.53 -23.88 -20.38
C GLY A 133 11.33 -24.83 -19.49
N MET A 134 12.65 -24.72 -19.46
CA MET A 134 13.49 -25.63 -18.72
C MET A 134 13.91 -25.20 -17.33
N ASN A 135 13.77 -23.91 -17.00
CA ASN A 135 14.34 -23.37 -15.75
C ASN A 135 13.46 -23.55 -14.50
N SER A 136 12.30 -24.14 -14.62
CA SER A 136 11.38 -24.34 -13.51
C SER A 136 11.03 -25.77 -13.19
N ILE A 137 11.85 -26.69 -13.65
CA ILE A 137 11.71 -28.11 -13.30
C ILE A 137 12.51 -28.33 -12.04
N SER A 138 11.81 -28.77 -10.96
CA SER A 138 12.50 -29.23 -9.75
C SER A 138 13.41 -30.42 -10.09
N TRP A 139 14.39 -30.72 -9.22
CA TRP A 139 15.33 -31.83 -9.39
C TRP A 139 14.66 -33.20 -9.62
N ASP A 140 13.38 -33.36 -9.21
CA ASP A 140 12.57 -34.56 -9.41
C ASP A 140 11.72 -34.54 -10.70
N GLY A 141 11.92 -33.55 -11.58
CA GLY A 141 11.19 -33.39 -12.83
C GLY A 141 9.79 -32.81 -12.69
N ARG A 142 9.38 -32.40 -11.50
CA ARG A 142 8.08 -31.79 -11.26
C ARG A 142 8.15 -30.28 -11.43
N ARG A 143 7.10 -29.70 -12.00
CA ARG A 143 6.97 -28.25 -12.10
C ARG A 143 6.18 -27.74 -10.90
N GLY A 144 6.64 -26.65 -10.29
CA GLY A 144 5.85 -25.92 -9.31
C GLY A 144 4.59 -25.34 -9.95
N VAL A 145 3.52 -25.28 -9.17
CA VAL A 145 2.27 -24.65 -9.58
C VAL A 145 1.90 -23.55 -8.62
N SER A 146 1.28 -22.48 -9.13
CA SER A 146 0.79 -21.37 -8.34
C SER A 146 -0.29 -21.84 -7.39
N SER A 147 -0.23 -21.41 -6.13
CA SER A 147 -1.28 -21.59 -5.15
C SER A 147 -2.49 -20.65 -5.40
N GLY A 148 -2.36 -19.73 -6.36
CA GLY A 148 -3.34 -18.73 -6.67
C GLY A 148 -3.23 -17.48 -5.78
N TYR A 149 -3.83 -16.40 -6.25
CA TYR A 149 -3.76 -15.13 -5.54
C TYR A 149 -4.43 -15.17 -4.15
N GLU A 150 -5.43 -16.03 -3.94
CA GLU A 150 -6.12 -16.15 -2.65
C GLU A 150 -5.15 -16.50 -1.51
N SER A 151 -4.19 -17.39 -1.77
CA SER A 151 -3.16 -17.74 -0.77
C SER A 151 -2.32 -16.53 -0.39
N PHE A 152 -1.91 -15.70 -1.36
CA PHE A 152 -1.18 -14.48 -1.07
C PHE A 152 -2.03 -13.47 -0.33
N LEU A 153 -3.27 -13.29 -0.75
CA LEU A 153 -4.21 -12.39 -0.13
C LEU A 153 -4.45 -12.76 1.34
N HIS A 154 -4.73 -14.03 1.61
CA HIS A 154 -5.05 -14.52 2.96
C HIS A 154 -3.80 -14.66 3.83
N ASP A 155 -2.80 -15.42 3.37
CA ASP A 155 -1.70 -15.87 4.21
C ASP A 155 -0.60 -14.81 4.34
N PHE A 156 -0.41 -13.99 3.31
CA PHE A 156 0.57 -12.91 3.34
C PHE A 156 -0.04 -11.59 3.80
N PHE A 157 -0.85 -10.99 2.97
CA PHE A 157 -1.27 -9.59 3.16
C PHE A 157 -2.24 -9.41 4.33
N ASN A 158 -3.21 -10.32 4.49
CA ASN A 158 -4.18 -10.21 5.58
C ASN A 158 -3.55 -10.53 6.94
N GLN A 159 -2.77 -11.61 7.04
CA GLN A 159 -2.11 -12.00 8.29
C GLN A 159 -1.07 -10.96 8.74
N ALA A 160 -0.32 -10.41 7.82
CA ALA A 160 0.61 -9.33 8.11
C ALA A 160 -0.09 -8.09 8.70
N THR A 161 -1.28 -7.77 8.20
CA THR A 161 -2.10 -6.66 8.74
C THR A 161 -2.59 -6.94 10.16
N GLU A 162 -2.87 -8.20 10.51
CA GLU A 162 -3.20 -8.57 11.89
C GLU A 162 -1.99 -8.43 12.82
N ALA A 163 -0.78 -8.73 12.33
CA ALA A 163 0.45 -8.67 13.11
C ALA A 163 0.89 -7.23 13.40
N VAL A 164 0.72 -6.31 12.45
CA VAL A 164 1.10 -4.90 12.59
C VAL A 164 -0.03 -4.11 13.23
N LYS A 165 -0.09 -4.13 14.55
CA LYS A 165 -0.97 -3.24 15.31
C LYS A 165 -0.33 -1.86 15.38
N GLN A 166 -0.91 -0.92 14.64
CA GLN A 166 -0.53 0.49 14.76
C GLN A 166 -0.82 0.95 16.18
N GLY A 167 0.18 1.50 16.86
CA GLY A 167 0.08 1.94 18.25
C GLY A 167 -1.20 2.72 18.55
N ASN A 168 -2.24 2.03 18.86
CA ASN A 168 -3.53 2.42 19.44
C ASN A 168 -4.43 3.40 18.66
N SER A 169 -4.02 3.97 17.52
CA SER A 169 -4.81 5.04 16.90
C SER A 169 -5.60 4.62 15.65
N ARG A 170 -5.13 3.65 14.87
CA ARG A 170 -5.81 3.19 13.64
C ARG A 170 -5.42 1.77 13.28
N ARG A 171 -6.40 0.96 12.88
CA ARG A 171 -6.17 -0.38 12.33
C ARG A 171 -5.68 -0.29 10.89
N GLY A 172 -4.73 -1.14 10.49
CA GLY A 172 -4.38 -1.32 9.10
C GLY A 172 -5.61 -1.75 8.30
N ALA A 173 -5.79 -1.19 7.13
CA ALA A 173 -6.89 -1.52 6.24
C ALA A 173 -6.36 -1.65 4.81
N ASN A 174 -6.84 -2.66 4.11
CA ASN A 174 -6.46 -2.94 2.74
C ASN A 174 -7.67 -2.91 1.82
N MET A 175 -7.42 -2.68 0.55
CA MET A 175 -8.35 -2.90 -0.54
C MET A 175 -7.70 -3.84 -1.55
N GLY A 176 -8.41 -4.87 -1.96
CA GLY A 176 -8.02 -5.78 -3.04
C GLY A 176 -8.99 -5.67 -4.20
N ILE A 177 -8.48 -5.53 -5.41
CA ILE A 177 -9.28 -5.50 -6.64
C ILE A 177 -8.86 -6.68 -7.50
N GLN A 178 -9.85 -7.42 -8.03
CA GLN A 178 -9.66 -8.45 -9.04
C GLN A 178 -10.59 -8.18 -10.23
N ARG A 179 -10.17 -8.57 -11.43
CA ARG A 179 -11.02 -8.48 -12.62
C ARG A 179 -12.04 -9.63 -12.66
N VAL A 180 -13.22 -9.33 -13.17
CA VAL A 180 -14.30 -10.32 -13.30
C VAL A 180 -13.98 -11.43 -14.31
N ASP A 181 -13.09 -11.17 -15.28
CA ASP A 181 -12.62 -12.12 -16.28
C ASP A 181 -11.35 -12.89 -15.84
N HIS A 182 -10.86 -12.68 -14.61
CA HIS A 182 -9.76 -13.47 -14.07
C HIS A 182 -10.24 -14.87 -13.67
N MET A 183 -9.44 -15.89 -13.91
CA MET A 183 -9.84 -17.28 -13.62
C MET A 183 -10.15 -17.53 -12.14
N ASP A 184 -9.48 -16.82 -11.22
CA ASP A 184 -9.71 -16.92 -9.77
C ASP A 184 -10.75 -15.90 -9.26
N PHE A 185 -11.59 -15.31 -10.12
CA PHE A 185 -12.53 -14.27 -9.66
C PHE A 185 -13.57 -14.80 -8.68
N LEU A 186 -13.97 -16.07 -8.81
CA LEU A 186 -14.90 -16.68 -7.86
C LEU A 186 -14.27 -16.84 -6.48
N ASP A 187 -12.99 -17.21 -6.42
CA ASP A 187 -12.25 -17.28 -5.16
C ASP A 187 -12.17 -15.89 -4.51
N HIS A 188 -11.96 -14.82 -5.31
CA HIS A 188 -12.03 -13.45 -4.83
C HIS A 188 -13.41 -13.07 -4.29
N LEU A 189 -14.46 -13.43 -5.01
CA LEU A 189 -15.83 -13.12 -4.61
C LEU A 189 -16.18 -13.78 -3.28
N TYR A 190 -15.72 -15.02 -3.08
CA TYR A 190 -16.02 -15.81 -1.89
C TYR A 190 -14.96 -15.74 -0.79
N ALA A 191 -13.84 -15.03 -1.00
CA ALA A 191 -12.72 -14.98 -0.05
C ALA A 191 -13.10 -14.51 1.37
N LYS A 192 -14.16 -13.72 1.49
CA LYS A 192 -14.71 -13.29 2.80
C LYS A 192 -15.68 -14.25 3.43
N PHE A 193 -16.24 -15.14 2.63
CA PHE A 193 -17.19 -16.13 3.11
C PHE A 193 -16.40 -17.37 3.52
N GLY A 194 -16.11 -17.52 4.80
CA GLY A 194 -15.66 -18.81 5.36
C GLY A 194 -16.73 -19.88 5.19
N ASP A 195 -16.43 -21.13 5.55
CA ASP A 195 -17.41 -22.19 5.63
C ASP A 195 -18.67 -21.68 6.32
N ARG A 196 -19.84 -22.11 5.82
CA ARG A 196 -21.23 -21.64 6.05
C ARG A 196 -21.59 -21.07 7.42
N ASP A 197 -20.70 -21.20 8.39
CA ASP A 197 -20.85 -20.60 9.72
C ASP A 197 -20.14 -19.23 9.72
N ARG A 198 -20.91 -18.16 9.59
CA ARG A 198 -20.50 -16.77 9.50
C ARG A 198 -19.74 -16.25 10.74
N SER A 199 -19.38 -17.09 11.68
CA SER A 199 -18.73 -16.70 12.94
C SER A 199 -17.27 -16.28 12.77
N GLU A 200 -16.60 -16.76 11.72
CA GLU A 200 -15.21 -16.36 11.42
C GLU A 200 -15.12 -15.67 10.06
N TRP A 201 -15.24 -14.37 10.06
CA TRP A 201 -14.95 -13.54 8.89
C TRP A 201 -13.47 -13.67 8.53
N ARG A 202 -13.18 -14.44 7.51
CA ARG A 202 -11.88 -14.40 6.85
C ARG A 202 -11.71 -13.01 6.23
N MET A 203 -10.50 -12.53 6.13
CA MET A 203 -10.19 -11.26 5.44
C MET A 203 -10.80 -10.00 6.08
N LYS A 204 -10.78 -9.90 7.41
CA LYS A 204 -11.33 -8.74 8.15
C LYS A 204 -10.69 -7.41 7.76
N ASN A 205 -9.44 -7.45 7.33
CA ASN A 205 -8.63 -6.26 7.04
C ASN A 205 -8.66 -5.86 5.57
N PHE A 206 -9.43 -6.57 4.73
CA PHE A 206 -9.58 -6.27 3.32
C PHE A 206 -10.99 -5.82 2.97
N ASN A 207 -11.10 -4.76 2.19
CA ASN A 207 -12.24 -4.49 1.34
C ASN A 207 -11.97 -5.13 -0.03
N LEU A 208 -12.87 -5.97 -0.52
CA LEU A 208 -12.73 -6.63 -1.81
C LEU A 208 -13.65 -5.96 -2.83
N SER A 209 -13.13 -5.73 -4.03
CA SER A 209 -13.86 -5.13 -5.15
C SER A 209 -13.58 -5.89 -6.42
N LEU A 210 -14.55 -5.91 -7.33
CA LEU A 210 -14.40 -6.45 -8.67
C LEU A 210 -14.29 -5.31 -9.67
N ALA A 211 -13.31 -5.39 -10.57
CA ALA A 211 -13.25 -4.60 -11.78
C ALA A 211 -14.04 -5.32 -12.86
N VAL A 212 -15.15 -4.72 -13.28
CA VAL A 212 -16.04 -5.29 -14.30
C VAL A 212 -15.68 -4.76 -15.69
N THR A 213 -15.86 -5.60 -16.72
CA THR A 213 -15.68 -5.21 -18.11
C THR A 213 -16.99 -4.71 -18.72
N ASP A 214 -16.90 -4.04 -19.86
CA ASP A 214 -18.10 -3.57 -20.58
C ASP A 214 -18.97 -4.74 -21.01
N GLU A 215 -18.35 -5.83 -21.47
CA GLU A 215 -19.06 -7.07 -21.86
C GLU A 215 -19.82 -7.68 -20.68
N PHE A 216 -19.21 -7.67 -19.49
CA PHE A 216 -19.88 -8.15 -18.27
C PHE A 216 -21.10 -7.27 -17.94
N MET A 217 -20.95 -5.94 -18.05
CA MET A 217 -22.04 -5.00 -17.78
C MET A 217 -23.18 -5.14 -18.80
N GLU A 218 -22.86 -5.30 -20.08
CA GLU A 218 -23.85 -5.52 -21.14
C GLU A 218 -24.61 -6.84 -20.91
N ALA A 219 -23.91 -7.91 -20.57
CA ALA A 219 -24.55 -9.19 -20.27
C ALA A 219 -25.44 -9.09 -19.03
N ALA A 220 -24.99 -8.45 -17.96
CA ALA A 220 -25.75 -8.28 -16.73
C ALA A 220 -27.02 -7.43 -16.94
N LEU A 221 -26.93 -6.34 -17.72
CA LEU A 221 -28.07 -5.49 -18.05
C LEU A 221 -29.01 -6.15 -19.06
N GLY A 222 -28.48 -6.97 -19.96
CA GLY A 222 -29.26 -7.71 -20.95
C GLY A 222 -30.00 -8.95 -20.40
N GLY A 223 -29.84 -9.26 -19.11
CA GLY A 223 -30.52 -10.39 -18.46
C GLY A 223 -30.04 -11.77 -18.95
N LYS A 224 -28.78 -11.87 -19.38
CA LYS A 224 -28.17 -13.12 -19.87
C LYS A 224 -27.35 -13.79 -18.78
#